data_b1131d5a9f79c29ab90e0f39cf67e0cd
#
_entry.id   b1131d5a9f79c29ab90e0f39cf67e0cd
#
_cell.length_a   1.000
_cell.length_b   1.000
_cell.length_c   1.000
_cell.angle_alpha   90.00
_cell.angle_beta   90.00
_cell.angle_gamma   90.00
#
_symmetry.space_group_name_H-M   'P 1'
#
loop_
_entity.id
_entity.type
_entity.pdbx_description
1 polymer ?
#
loop_
_entity_poly.entity_id
_entity_poly.type
_entity_poly.pdbx_seq_one_letter_code
_entity_poly.pdbx_strand_id
1 'polypeptide(L)'
;MYFSYLCRMKTIPAILCASALALAGCGHRGPAEAETGEIDSLSNLAWHLQSQEQIPSDSFIDMQRRAVELMREGGKASNPVEVLTQMGLFLNVNGDYAGSLEYFQEAADTLAARPDLAETEGAIELYGDLGRLYNQTGMYADALEANRRGMEVSARLGGVMMSDLWRRRSDTFVYLQQPDSVMACLEAAHRAIDEGKTNAGKPYLHLMVDCTMAEIIVEYPEYFSARIPWAIGRLEEAIDTLEARGEDTNDAMFTLGKGYAMTGRGQEGIRLMERAMDRWKAEDDDEGTLYAMQGLLRAYADAGEYTKLAGMFDEYDAARDTILDRQKIESIVGAEARYRAERRKSEADALAAKLQISRRTTAILLLAIALALSLLIIGFQYHGVVRRKRQIAEKNLALMLDRQQHLNAEIERVNDELAQSRDKDVVEQVKRILNPSALTGEAEQDFRRAFASLHPHFLTELRAEFPELTANDELVCMLIYLGMNTDEISLSLGISRPSTNSARYRIRKKLSLPRESDLDSFLRSRHA
;
A
#
# COMPACT_ATOMS: atom_id res chain seq x y z
N MET A 1 -31.42 -1.81 -23.04
CA MET A 1 -32.55 -2.75 -22.99
C MET A 1 -32.41 -3.78 -21.85
N TYR A 2 -31.23 -3.95 -21.26
CA TYR A 2 -30.92 -4.87 -20.15
C TYR A 2 -30.94 -4.21 -18.75
N PHE A 3 -31.13 -2.91 -18.68
CA PHE A 3 -31.09 -2.16 -17.42
C PHE A 3 -32.25 -2.50 -16.46
N SER A 4 -33.38 -2.93 -17.00
CA SER A 4 -34.59 -3.20 -16.19
C SER A 4 -34.61 -4.57 -15.50
N TYR A 5 -33.84 -5.53 -16.01
CA TYR A 5 -33.90 -6.90 -15.51
C TYR A 5 -33.27 -7.10 -14.13
N LEU A 6 -32.22 -6.35 -13.81
CA LEU A 6 -31.48 -6.50 -12.56
C LEU A 6 -31.86 -5.50 -11.46
N CYS A 7 -32.52 -4.38 -11.78
CA CYS A 7 -33.10 -3.49 -10.77
C CYS A 7 -34.27 -4.12 -9.98
N ARG A 8 -34.80 -5.26 -10.44
CA ARG A 8 -36.01 -5.86 -9.92
C ARG A 8 -35.88 -6.74 -8.69
N MET A 9 -34.69 -7.01 -8.23
CA MET A 9 -34.53 -7.79 -7.01
C MET A 9 -34.90 -6.96 -5.75
N LYS A 10 -36.04 -6.24 -5.80
CA LYS A 10 -36.64 -5.58 -4.64
C LYS A 10 -37.16 -6.56 -3.58
N THR A 11 -37.27 -7.85 -3.92
CA THR A 11 -37.97 -8.84 -3.10
C THR A 11 -37.10 -9.91 -2.46
N ILE A 12 -35.85 -9.62 -2.07
CA ILE A 12 -35.09 -10.50 -1.18
C ILE A 12 -34.78 -9.81 0.17
N PRO A 13 -35.78 -9.34 0.93
CA PRO A 13 -35.55 -9.02 2.35
C PRO A 13 -35.81 -10.20 3.27
N ALA A 14 -36.56 -11.22 2.85
CA ALA A 14 -37.10 -12.21 3.80
C ALA A 14 -36.11 -13.31 4.22
N ILE A 15 -35.06 -13.59 3.45
CA ILE A 15 -34.16 -14.71 3.77
C ILE A 15 -33.00 -14.30 4.70
N LEU A 16 -32.62 -13.02 4.72
CA LEU A 16 -31.56 -12.53 5.62
C LEU A 16 -32.02 -12.29 7.07
N CYS A 17 -33.34 -12.16 7.31
CA CYS A 17 -33.86 -11.96 8.66
C CYS A 17 -33.89 -13.24 9.54
N ALA A 18 -33.80 -14.43 8.96
CA ALA A 18 -33.89 -15.68 9.76
C ALA A 18 -32.58 -16.03 10.50
N SER A 19 -31.46 -15.51 10.10
CA SER A 19 -30.16 -15.78 10.74
C SER A 19 -29.81 -14.81 11.88
N ALA A 20 -30.39 -13.60 11.88
CA ALA A 20 -30.11 -12.61 12.92
C ALA A 20 -30.90 -12.83 14.23
N LEU A 21 -31.99 -13.62 14.21
CA LEU A 21 -32.86 -13.88 15.39
C LEU A 21 -32.35 -14.98 16.34
N ALA A 22 -31.24 -15.67 16.01
CA ALA A 22 -30.78 -16.81 16.83
C ALA A 22 -29.73 -16.46 17.91
N LEU A 23 -29.25 -15.22 18.03
CA LEU A 23 -28.17 -14.83 18.95
C LEU A 23 -28.55 -13.86 20.09
N ALA A 24 -29.81 -13.62 20.36
CA ALA A 24 -30.21 -12.87 21.56
C ALA A 24 -30.20 -13.76 22.81
N GLY A 25 -29.02 -14.24 23.20
CA GLY A 25 -28.77 -14.92 24.47
C GLY A 25 -28.46 -13.92 25.58
N CYS A 26 -29.28 -13.89 26.64
CA CYS A 26 -29.11 -13.08 27.85
C CYS A 26 -27.75 -13.31 28.52
N GLY A 27 -26.83 -12.33 28.48
CA GLY A 27 -25.65 -12.24 29.33
C GLY A 27 -25.60 -10.88 30.04
N HIS A 28 -25.26 -10.87 31.33
CA HIS A 28 -25.12 -9.68 32.16
C HIS A 28 -24.08 -8.68 31.58
N ARG A 29 -24.50 -7.43 31.36
CA ARG A 29 -23.70 -6.37 30.74
C ARG A 29 -23.06 -5.45 31.80
N GLY A 30 -21.79 -5.13 31.64
CA GLY A 30 -21.02 -4.17 32.45
C GLY A 30 -21.24 -2.71 32.01
N PRO A 31 -20.81 -1.69 32.79
CA PRO A 31 -21.13 -0.27 32.53
C PRO A 31 -20.57 0.33 31.23
N ALA A 32 -19.55 -0.28 30.58
CA ALA A 32 -19.04 0.15 29.27
C ALA A 32 -19.88 -0.38 28.08
N GLU A 33 -20.77 -1.36 28.31
CA GLU A 33 -21.67 -1.94 27.31
C GLU A 33 -23.00 -1.15 27.19
N ALA A 34 -23.29 -0.27 28.12
CA ALA A 34 -24.51 0.54 28.09
C ALA A 34 -24.45 1.65 27.01
N GLU A 35 -23.26 2.19 26.71
CA GLU A 35 -23.10 3.21 25.66
C GLU A 35 -23.07 2.62 24.24
N THR A 36 -22.65 1.36 24.08
CA THR A 36 -22.70 0.66 22.79
C THR A 36 -24.11 0.24 22.39
N GLY A 37 -24.99 0.02 23.38
CA GLY A 37 -26.35 -0.48 23.15
C GLY A 37 -27.30 0.51 22.48
N GLU A 38 -27.05 1.82 22.52
CA GLU A 38 -27.97 2.82 21.96
C GLU A 38 -27.92 2.83 20.43
N ILE A 39 -26.71 2.85 19.85
CA ILE A 39 -26.50 2.88 18.39
C ILE A 39 -27.01 1.58 17.76
N ASP A 40 -26.59 0.43 18.30
CA ASP A 40 -26.99 -0.87 17.81
C ASP A 40 -28.50 -1.08 17.94
N SER A 41 -29.12 -0.64 19.07
CA SER A 41 -30.56 -0.71 19.26
C SER A 41 -31.33 0.16 18.29
N LEU A 42 -30.84 1.38 18.00
CA LEU A 42 -31.47 2.31 17.08
C LEU A 42 -31.41 1.79 15.64
N SER A 43 -30.26 1.32 15.20
CA SER A 43 -30.06 0.78 13.85
C SER A 43 -30.87 -0.51 13.64
N ASN A 44 -30.78 -1.46 14.55
CA ASN A 44 -31.53 -2.72 14.48
C ASN A 44 -33.03 -2.51 14.56
N LEU A 45 -33.52 -1.58 15.41
CA LEU A 45 -34.94 -1.25 15.50
C LEU A 45 -35.44 -0.61 14.20
N ALA A 46 -34.67 0.32 13.62
CA ALA A 46 -35.02 0.95 12.36
C ALA A 46 -35.17 -0.11 11.26
N TRP A 47 -34.21 -1.01 11.14
CA TRP A 47 -34.23 -2.09 10.16
C TRP A 47 -35.38 -3.05 10.36
N HIS A 48 -35.64 -3.44 11.62
CA HIS A 48 -36.77 -4.32 11.97
C HIS A 48 -38.12 -3.69 11.63
N LEU A 49 -38.33 -2.42 11.97
CA LEU A 49 -39.58 -1.71 11.68
C LEU A 49 -39.77 -1.50 10.16
N GLN A 50 -38.70 -1.19 9.43
CA GLN A 50 -38.75 -1.03 7.99
C GLN A 50 -39.06 -2.36 7.28
N SER A 51 -38.44 -3.47 7.72
CA SER A 51 -38.69 -4.81 7.15
C SER A 51 -40.12 -5.31 7.35
N GLN A 52 -40.84 -4.74 8.31
CA GLN A 52 -42.26 -5.03 8.59
C GLN A 52 -43.21 -3.96 8.02
N GLU A 53 -42.70 -3.02 7.23
CA GLU A 53 -43.46 -1.88 6.69
C GLU A 53 -44.18 -1.05 7.78
N GLN A 54 -43.65 -1.05 9.00
CA GLN A 54 -44.24 -0.36 10.15
C GLN A 54 -43.88 1.11 10.25
N ILE A 55 -42.85 1.56 9.53
CA ILE A 55 -42.43 2.97 9.49
C ILE A 55 -42.26 3.45 8.07
N PRO A 56 -42.53 4.76 7.81
CA PRO A 56 -42.19 5.39 6.54
C PRO A 56 -40.68 5.37 6.28
N SER A 57 -40.29 5.37 5.00
CA SER A 57 -38.90 5.43 4.58
C SER A 57 -38.11 6.60 5.17
N ASP A 58 -38.75 7.78 5.29
CA ASP A 58 -38.14 8.97 5.92
C ASP A 58 -37.80 8.72 7.40
N SER A 59 -38.68 8.05 8.13
CA SER A 59 -38.43 7.70 9.54
C SER A 59 -37.27 6.71 9.69
N PHE A 60 -37.15 5.76 8.77
CA PHE A 60 -35.98 4.86 8.72
C PHE A 60 -34.70 5.63 8.51
N ILE A 61 -34.69 6.53 7.52
CA ILE A 61 -33.52 7.38 7.21
C ILE A 61 -33.09 8.19 8.44
N ASP A 62 -34.06 8.81 9.12
CA ASP A 62 -33.78 9.64 10.29
C ASP A 62 -33.19 8.84 11.45
N MET A 63 -33.71 7.63 11.70
CA MET A 63 -33.20 6.73 12.73
C MET A 63 -31.77 6.25 12.40
N GLN A 64 -31.53 5.81 11.17
CA GLN A 64 -30.20 5.36 10.73
C GLN A 64 -29.20 6.51 10.69
N ARG A 65 -29.63 7.70 10.22
CA ARG A 65 -28.78 8.90 10.23
C ARG A 65 -28.38 9.25 11.67
N ARG A 66 -29.31 9.18 12.62
CA ARG A 66 -29.01 9.43 14.03
C ARG A 66 -28.03 8.42 14.60
N ALA A 67 -28.13 7.14 14.24
CA ALA A 67 -27.15 6.12 14.63
C ALA A 67 -25.76 6.44 14.10
N VAL A 68 -25.64 6.85 12.84
CA VAL A 68 -24.35 7.25 12.23
C VAL A 68 -23.79 8.53 12.87
N GLU A 69 -24.63 9.52 13.16
CA GLU A 69 -24.21 10.75 13.85
C GLU A 69 -23.63 10.44 15.24
N LEU A 70 -24.31 9.60 16.01
CA LEU A 70 -23.82 9.16 17.32
C LEU A 70 -22.47 8.45 17.21
N MET A 71 -22.26 7.63 16.17
CA MET A 71 -20.94 7.02 15.90
C MET A 71 -19.88 8.07 15.62
N ARG A 72 -20.18 9.07 14.77
CA ARG A 72 -19.26 10.16 14.43
C ARG A 72 -18.96 11.09 15.62
N GLU A 73 -19.88 11.23 16.57
CA GLU A 73 -19.69 11.93 17.85
C GLU A 73 -18.81 11.16 18.85
N GLY A 74 -18.37 9.96 18.50
CA GLY A 74 -17.51 9.13 19.34
C GLY A 74 -18.21 8.01 20.09
N GLY A 75 -19.50 7.81 19.85
CA GLY A 75 -20.26 6.64 20.34
C GLY A 75 -19.71 5.34 19.76
N LYS A 76 -19.87 4.25 20.50
CA LYS A 76 -19.36 2.94 20.10
C LYS A 76 -20.52 2.07 19.60
N ALA A 77 -20.46 1.67 18.33
CA ALA A 77 -21.27 0.58 17.79
C ALA A 77 -20.51 -0.75 17.93
N SER A 78 -21.20 -1.84 18.16
CA SER A 78 -20.60 -3.19 18.18
C SER A 78 -20.08 -3.56 16.78
N ASN A 79 -20.87 -3.24 15.77
CA ASN A 79 -20.48 -3.41 14.37
C ASN A 79 -20.75 -2.12 13.54
N PRO A 80 -19.82 -1.16 13.54
CA PRO A 80 -19.99 0.07 12.79
C PRO A 80 -20.09 -0.15 11.27
N VAL A 81 -19.49 -1.22 10.75
CA VAL A 81 -19.57 -1.59 9.33
C VAL A 81 -21.00 -1.92 8.94
N GLU A 82 -21.72 -2.67 9.78
CA GLU A 82 -23.10 -3.05 9.54
C GLU A 82 -24.05 -1.84 9.51
N VAL A 83 -23.92 -0.93 10.48
CA VAL A 83 -24.74 0.30 10.54
C VAL A 83 -24.58 1.14 9.26
N LEU A 84 -23.34 1.32 8.81
CA LEU A 84 -23.04 2.06 7.57
C LEU A 84 -23.54 1.31 6.33
N THR A 85 -23.38 -0.01 6.30
CA THR A 85 -23.83 -0.86 5.18
C THR A 85 -25.36 -0.82 5.05
N GLN A 86 -26.09 -0.92 6.14
CA GLN A 86 -27.56 -0.81 6.15
C GLN A 86 -28.04 0.54 5.60
N MET A 87 -27.40 1.65 6.02
CA MET A 87 -27.74 2.97 5.48
C MET A 87 -27.42 3.06 3.98
N GLY A 88 -26.25 2.57 3.54
CA GLY A 88 -25.88 2.52 2.14
C GLY A 88 -26.86 1.70 1.30
N LEU A 89 -27.25 0.53 1.79
CA LEU A 89 -28.23 -0.35 1.13
C LEU A 89 -29.58 0.32 0.96
N PHE A 90 -30.08 0.96 2.02
CA PHE A 90 -31.35 1.66 1.97
C PHE A 90 -31.35 2.79 0.92
N LEU A 91 -30.29 3.60 0.88
CA LEU A 91 -30.15 4.67 -0.09
C LEU A 91 -30.04 4.13 -1.53
N ASN A 92 -29.35 3.00 -1.71
CA ASN A 92 -29.28 2.31 -3.00
C ASN A 92 -30.68 1.90 -3.52
N VAL A 93 -31.45 1.24 -2.67
CA VAL A 93 -32.83 0.79 -3.03
C VAL A 93 -33.73 1.97 -3.38
N ASN A 94 -33.51 3.12 -2.76
CA ASN A 94 -34.29 4.34 -3.02
C ASN A 94 -33.68 5.23 -4.13
N GLY A 95 -32.68 4.73 -4.89
CA GLY A 95 -32.10 5.42 -6.04
C GLY A 95 -31.06 6.52 -5.69
N ASP A 96 -30.76 6.75 -4.41
CA ASP A 96 -29.65 7.66 -4.03
C ASP A 96 -28.31 6.92 -4.10
N TYR A 97 -27.84 6.65 -5.31
CA TYR A 97 -26.58 5.94 -5.55
C TYR A 97 -25.36 6.71 -5.05
N ALA A 98 -25.42 8.06 -5.06
CA ALA A 98 -24.33 8.89 -4.58
C ALA A 98 -24.19 8.81 -3.06
N GLY A 99 -25.28 8.96 -2.33
CA GLY A 99 -25.33 8.78 -0.88
C GLY A 99 -24.97 7.36 -0.46
N SER A 100 -25.51 6.36 -1.16
CA SER A 100 -25.18 4.95 -0.93
C SER A 100 -23.67 4.68 -1.04
N LEU A 101 -23.04 5.19 -2.09
CA LEU A 101 -21.59 5.03 -2.30
C LEU A 101 -20.77 5.67 -1.18
N GLU A 102 -21.21 6.82 -0.64
CA GLU A 102 -20.54 7.46 0.50
C GLU A 102 -20.53 6.58 1.75
N TYR A 103 -21.67 6.02 2.09
CA TYR A 103 -21.78 5.15 3.26
C TYR A 103 -21.04 3.83 3.08
N PHE A 104 -21.12 3.19 1.92
CA PHE A 104 -20.35 1.98 1.65
C PHE A 104 -18.84 2.20 1.65
N GLN A 105 -18.35 3.37 1.18
CA GLN A 105 -16.94 3.71 1.27
C GLN A 105 -16.50 3.95 2.72
N GLU A 106 -17.30 4.67 3.52
CA GLU A 106 -17.04 4.85 4.95
C GLU A 106 -17.03 3.49 5.70
N ALA A 107 -17.93 2.57 5.33
CA ALA A 107 -17.94 1.20 5.84
C ALA A 107 -16.65 0.43 5.46
N ALA A 108 -16.20 0.55 4.22
CA ALA A 108 -14.96 -0.10 3.75
C ALA A 108 -13.71 0.48 4.42
N ASP A 109 -13.66 1.80 4.63
CA ASP A 109 -12.57 2.46 5.36
C ASP A 109 -12.57 2.03 6.84
N THR A 110 -13.74 1.93 7.44
CA THR A 110 -13.91 1.42 8.81
C THR A 110 -13.44 -0.02 8.93
N LEU A 111 -13.78 -0.87 7.97
CA LEU A 111 -13.32 -2.26 7.89
C LEU A 111 -11.80 -2.35 7.77
N ALA A 112 -11.19 -1.48 6.96
CA ALA A 112 -9.74 -1.41 6.81
C ALA A 112 -9.03 -0.96 8.10
N ALA A 113 -9.66 -0.10 8.90
CA ALA A 113 -9.16 0.36 10.20
C ALA A 113 -9.40 -0.64 11.35
N ARG A 114 -10.30 -1.60 11.18
CA ARG A 114 -10.77 -2.57 12.19
C ARG A 114 -10.53 -4.02 11.68
N PRO A 115 -9.30 -4.55 11.78
CA PRO A 115 -8.99 -5.91 11.33
C PRO A 115 -9.81 -7.01 12.04
N ASP A 116 -10.31 -6.72 13.22
CA ASP A 116 -11.21 -7.60 14.00
C ASP A 116 -12.57 -7.82 13.30
N LEU A 117 -13.00 -6.90 12.45
CA LEU A 117 -14.21 -7.00 11.65
C LEU A 117 -13.98 -7.54 10.23
N ALA A 118 -12.72 -7.70 9.82
CA ALA A 118 -12.36 -8.09 8.45
C ALA A 118 -12.78 -9.53 8.08
N GLU A 119 -13.03 -10.38 9.09
CA GLU A 119 -13.47 -11.77 8.92
C GLU A 119 -14.85 -11.95 9.56
N THR A 120 -15.85 -11.23 9.05
CA THR A 120 -17.24 -11.28 9.50
C THR A 120 -18.20 -11.41 8.31
N GLU A 121 -19.41 -11.88 8.56
CA GLU A 121 -20.48 -11.91 7.55
C GLU A 121 -20.81 -10.50 7.05
N GLY A 122 -20.80 -9.48 7.91
CA GLY A 122 -21.01 -8.09 7.54
C GLY A 122 -19.97 -7.55 6.55
N ALA A 123 -18.73 -8.06 6.58
CA ALA A 123 -17.73 -7.72 5.57
C ALA A 123 -18.08 -8.37 4.20
N ILE A 124 -18.65 -9.57 4.19
CA ILE A 124 -19.11 -10.22 2.95
C ILE A 124 -20.29 -9.43 2.36
N GLU A 125 -21.26 -9.05 3.18
CA GLU A 125 -22.43 -8.26 2.78
C GLU A 125 -22.02 -6.92 2.19
N LEU A 126 -21.13 -6.17 2.87
CA LEU A 126 -20.60 -4.91 2.37
C LEU A 126 -20.00 -5.05 0.95
N TYR A 127 -19.14 -6.03 0.73
CA TYR A 127 -18.55 -6.24 -0.58
C TYR A 127 -19.55 -6.70 -1.64
N GLY A 128 -20.56 -7.49 -1.25
CA GLY A 128 -21.65 -7.89 -2.12
C GLY A 128 -22.51 -6.70 -2.56
N ASP A 129 -22.86 -5.81 -1.64
CA ASP A 129 -23.68 -4.64 -1.90
C ASP A 129 -22.91 -3.53 -2.66
N LEU A 130 -21.62 -3.37 -2.37
CA LEU A 130 -20.72 -2.55 -3.22
C LEU A 130 -20.71 -3.07 -4.66
N GLY A 131 -20.61 -4.39 -4.86
CA GLY A 131 -20.65 -4.99 -6.18
C GLY A 131 -21.94 -4.67 -6.91
N ARG A 132 -23.10 -4.73 -6.23
CA ARG A 132 -24.39 -4.36 -6.78
C ARG A 132 -24.44 -2.88 -7.19
N LEU A 133 -24.03 -1.98 -6.28
CA LEU A 133 -24.00 -0.54 -6.56
C LEU A 133 -23.09 -0.22 -7.76
N TYR A 134 -21.93 -0.83 -7.83
CA TYR A 134 -21.02 -0.66 -8.96
C TYR A 134 -21.62 -1.17 -10.29
N ASN A 135 -22.39 -2.24 -10.27
CA ASN A 135 -23.14 -2.70 -11.45
C ASN A 135 -24.17 -1.65 -11.89
N GLN A 136 -24.97 -1.12 -10.98
CA GLN A 136 -25.99 -0.10 -11.25
C GLN A 136 -25.37 1.21 -11.79
N THR A 137 -24.18 1.55 -11.34
CA THR A 137 -23.45 2.75 -11.79
C THR A 137 -22.53 2.50 -12.99
N GLY A 138 -22.52 1.28 -13.56
CA GLY A 138 -21.71 0.91 -14.72
C GLY A 138 -20.21 0.74 -14.44
N MET A 139 -19.82 0.61 -13.17
CA MET A 139 -18.43 0.39 -12.73
C MET A 139 -18.13 -1.12 -12.64
N TYR A 140 -18.24 -1.83 -13.75
CA TYR A 140 -18.21 -3.31 -13.76
C TYR A 140 -16.88 -3.91 -13.28
N ALA A 141 -15.76 -3.26 -13.54
CA ALA A 141 -14.46 -3.71 -13.04
C ALA A 141 -14.37 -3.64 -11.51
N ASP A 142 -14.90 -2.56 -10.92
CA ASP A 142 -14.96 -2.37 -9.46
C ASP A 142 -15.98 -3.35 -8.83
N ALA A 143 -17.08 -3.67 -9.54
CA ALA A 143 -18.03 -4.69 -9.11
C ALA A 143 -17.39 -6.08 -9.03
N LEU A 144 -16.62 -6.48 -10.05
CA LEU A 144 -15.90 -7.75 -10.04
C LEU A 144 -14.84 -7.81 -8.94
N GLU A 145 -14.16 -6.70 -8.66
CA GLU A 145 -13.18 -6.62 -7.58
C GLU A 145 -13.84 -6.68 -6.19
N ALA A 146 -14.95 -5.99 -5.99
CA ALA A 146 -15.72 -6.06 -4.75
C ALA A 146 -16.19 -7.51 -4.50
N ASN A 147 -16.80 -8.16 -5.49
CA ASN A 147 -17.20 -9.57 -5.39
C ASN A 147 -16.00 -10.49 -5.07
N ARG A 148 -14.84 -10.26 -5.67
CA ARG A 148 -13.61 -11.03 -5.38
C ARG A 148 -13.21 -10.90 -3.92
N ARG A 149 -13.24 -9.69 -3.36
CA ARG A 149 -12.93 -9.45 -1.93
C ARG A 149 -13.93 -10.15 -1.01
N GLY A 150 -15.22 -10.06 -1.31
CA GLY A 150 -16.26 -10.79 -0.57
C GLY A 150 -16.01 -12.30 -0.58
N MET A 151 -15.68 -12.87 -1.73
CA MET A 151 -15.35 -14.30 -1.87
C MET A 151 -14.11 -14.70 -1.05
N GLU A 152 -13.10 -13.85 -0.97
CA GLU A 152 -11.91 -14.12 -0.14
C GLU A 152 -12.26 -14.15 1.35
N VAL A 153 -13.11 -13.22 1.83
CA VAL A 153 -13.61 -13.25 3.22
C VAL A 153 -14.46 -14.50 3.45
N SER A 154 -15.39 -14.79 2.55
CA SER A 154 -16.24 -15.98 2.62
C SER A 154 -15.41 -17.28 2.69
N ALA A 155 -14.37 -17.40 1.90
CA ALA A 155 -13.48 -18.57 1.90
C ALA A 155 -12.79 -18.76 3.27
N ARG A 156 -12.34 -17.67 3.91
CA ARG A 156 -11.76 -17.72 5.26
C ARG A 156 -12.78 -18.11 6.32
N LEU A 157 -14.04 -17.75 6.13
CA LEU A 157 -15.18 -18.13 7.02
C LEU A 157 -15.77 -19.51 6.69
N GLY A 158 -15.11 -20.30 5.84
CA GLY A 158 -15.55 -21.66 5.48
C GLY A 158 -16.64 -21.70 4.43
N GLY A 159 -16.72 -20.68 3.57
CA GLY A 159 -17.62 -20.62 2.41
C GLY A 159 -19.01 -20.04 2.70
N VAL A 160 -19.18 -19.36 3.83
CA VAL A 160 -20.45 -18.67 4.15
C VAL A 160 -20.80 -17.68 3.04
N MET A 161 -22.04 -17.70 2.54
CA MET A 161 -22.56 -16.85 1.47
C MET A 161 -21.83 -16.99 0.11
N MET A 162 -20.97 -17.99 -0.08
CA MET A 162 -20.19 -18.14 -1.33
C MET A 162 -21.08 -18.31 -2.55
N SER A 163 -22.19 -19.03 -2.45
CA SER A 163 -23.15 -19.21 -3.54
C SER A 163 -23.83 -17.90 -3.94
N ASP A 164 -24.18 -17.05 -2.95
CA ASP A 164 -24.76 -15.73 -3.21
C ASP A 164 -23.74 -14.81 -3.91
N LEU A 165 -22.50 -14.83 -3.47
CA LEU A 165 -21.44 -14.05 -4.12
C LEU A 165 -21.18 -14.48 -5.57
N TRP A 166 -21.25 -15.79 -5.86
CA TRP A 166 -21.18 -16.27 -7.26
C TRP A 166 -22.37 -15.78 -8.07
N ARG A 167 -23.58 -15.79 -7.50
CA ARG A 167 -24.77 -15.26 -8.15
C ARG A 167 -24.65 -13.75 -8.40
N ARG A 168 -24.22 -12.96 -7.41
CA ARG A 168 -23.95 -11.50 -7.56
C ARG A 168 -22.87 -11.22 -8.60
N ARG A 169 -21.89 -12.10 -8.72
CA ARG A 169 -20.86 -11.99 -9.76
C ARG A 169 -21.45 -12.28 -11.15
N SER A 170 -22.39 -13.20 -11.26
CA SER A 170 -23.10 -13.46 -12.54
C SER A 170 -23.87 -12.24 -13.01
N ASP A 171 -24.45 -11.44 -12.12
CA ASP A 171 -25.15 -10.21 -12.47
C ASP A 171 -24.22 -9.23 -13.21
N THR A 172 -22.96 -9.10 -12.78
CA THR A 172 -21.98 -8.28 -13.51
C THR A 172 -21.77 -8.75 -14.95
N PHE A 173 -21.71 -10.06 -15.16
CA PHE A 173 -21.54 -10.63 -16.52
C PHE A 173 -22.81 -10.51 -17.37
N VAL A 174 -23.99 -10.42 -16.75
CA VAL A 174 -25.23 -10.05 -17.50
C VAL A 174 -25.10 -8.63 -18.04
N TYR A 175 -24.67 -7.65 -17.24
CA TYR A 175 -24.42 -6.28 -17.71
C TYR A 175 -23.35 -6.22 -18.81
N LEU A 176 -22.35 -7.08 -18.75
CA LEU A 176 -21.29 -7.20 -19.75
C LEU A 176 -21.73 -8.00 -20.99
N GLN A 177 -22.97 -8.52 -21.02
CA GLN A 177 -23.51 -9.37 -22.10
C GLN A 177 -22.65 -10.61 -22.40
N GLN A 178 -22.19 -11.29 -21.35
CA GLN A 178 -21.34 -12.48 -21.42
C GLN A 178 -22.08 -13.73 -20.89
N PRO A 179 -23.01 -14.32 -21.64
CA PRO A 179 -23.87 -15.40 -21.15
C PRO A 179 -23.10 -16.65 -20.72
N ASP A 180 -21.98 -16.99 -21.37
CA ASP A 180 -21.12 -18.11 -20.95
C ASP A 180 -20.50 -17.87 -19.58
N SER A 181 -20.08 -16.63 -19.30
CA SER A 181 -19.52 -16.25 -17.99
C SER A 181 -20.60 -16.25 -16.91
N VAL A 182 -21.83 -15.85 -17.24
CA VAL A 182 -22.99 -15.96 -16.34
C VAL A 182 -23.20 -17.41 -15.95
N MET A 183 -23.31 -18.32 -16.94
CA MET A 183 -23.52 -19.74 -16.69
C MET A 183 -22.41 -20.35 -15.84
N ALA A 184 -21.15 -20.02 -16.12
CA ALA A 184 -20.01 -20.49 -15.33
C ALA A 184 -20.06 -20.04 -13.86
N CYS A 185 -20.52 -18.82 -13.60
CA CYS A 185 -20.74 -18.32 -12.23
C CYS A 185 -21.88 -19.08 -11.54
N LEU A 186 -23.00 -19.31 -12.20
CA LEU A 186 -24.14 -20.03 -11.63
C LEU A 186 -23.81 -21.52 -11.36
N GLU A 187 -23.03 -22.17 -12.23
CA GLU A 187 -22.48 -23.50 -11.96
C GLU A 187 -21.52 -23.51 -10.77
N ALA A 188 -20.73 -22.43 -10.57
CA ALA A 188 -19.91 -22.28 -9.38
C ALA A 188 -20.76 -22.04 -8.11
N ALA A 189 -21.89 -21.34 -8.24
CA ALA A 189 -22.86 -21.19 -7.15
C ALA A 189 -23.41 -22.55 -6.70
N HIS A 190 -23.77 -23.44 -7.63
CA HIS A 190 -24.19 -24.81 -7.31
C HIS A 190 -23.13 -25.59 -6.56
N ARG A 191 -21.87 -25.55 -7.04
CA ARG A 191 -20.77 -26.20 -6.32
C ARG A 191 -20.59 -25.67 -4.91
N ALA A 192 -20.71 -24.36 -4.71
CA ALA A 192 -20.61 -23.73 -3.41
C ALA A 192 -21.74 -24.16 -2.45
N ILE A 193 -22.95 -24.41 -2.96
CA ILE A 193 -24.05 -24.97 -2.18
C ILE A 193 -23.73 -26.41 -1.76
N ASP A 194 -23.22 -27.23 -2.69
CA ASP A 194 -22.86 -28.63 -2.41
C ASP A 194 -21.75 -28.74 -1.36
N GLU A 195 -20.72 -27.90 -1.44
CA GLU A 195 -19.59 -27.83 -0.53
C GLU A 195 -19.96 -27.24 0.84
N GLY A 196 -21.06 -26.54 0.95
CA GLY A 196 -21.52 -25.90 2.21
C GLY A 196 -21.75 -26.93 3.31
N LYS A 197 -21.45 -26.54 4.57
CA LYS A 197 -21.44 -27.42 5.75
C LYS A 197 -22.83 -27.88 6.21
N THR A 198 -23.90 -27.20 5.82
CA THR A 198 -25.28 -27.55 6.19
C THR A 198 -26.06 -28.03 4.97
N ASN A 199 -26.93 -29.03 5.17
CA ASN A 199 -27.84 -29.50 4.15
C ASN A 199 -29.21 -28.79 4.23
N ALA A 200 -29.46 -28.02 5.29
CA ALA A 200 -30.71 -27.29 5.44
C ALA A 200 -30.83 -26.20 4.37
N GLY A 201 -31.96 -26.21 3.64
CA GLY A 201 -32.21 -25.24 2.58
C GLY A 201 -31.48 -25.46 1.26
N LYS A 202 -30.56 -26.43 1.14
CA LYS A 202 -29.86 -26.70 -0.14
C LYS A 202 -30.78 -26.90 -1.33
N PRO A 203 -31.85 -27.71 -1.25
CA PRO A 203 -32.77 -27.88 -2.38
C PRO A 203 -33.38 -26.56 -2.87
N TYR A 204 -33.76 -25.69 -1.95
CA TYR A 204 -34.29 -24.37 -2.27
C TYR A 204 -33.23 -23.47 -2.92
N LEU A 205 -32.01 -23.45 -2.36
CA LEU A 205 -30.91 -22.66 -2.93
C LEU A 205 -30.55 -23.13 -4.35
N HIS A 206 -30.52 -24.44 -4.58
CA HIS A 206 -30.31 -25.00 -5.92
C HIS A 206 -31.42 -24.57 -6.87
N LEU A 207 -32.67 -24.62 -6.43
CA LEU A 207 -33.82 -24.21 -7.24
C LEU A 207 -33.73 -22.73 -7.62
N MET A 208 -33.31 -21.85 -6.71
CA MET A 208 -33.12 -20.43 -6.99
C MET A 208 -32.01 -20.18 -8.01
N VAL A 209 -30.89 -20.92 -7.92
CA VAL A 209 -29.84 -20.84 -8.93
C VAL A 209 -30.31 -21.40 -10.27
N ASP A 210 -31.05 -22.52 -10.26
CA ASP A 210 -31.63 -23.11 -11.47
C ASP A 210 -32.65 -22.17 -12.13
N CYS A 211 -33.45 -21.44 -11.33
CA CYS A 211 -34.36 -20.43 -11.83
C CYS A 211 -33.59 -19.33 -12.60
N THR A 212 -32.58 -18.75 -12.00
CA THR A 212 -31.73 -17.76 -12.68
C THR A 212 -31.05 -18.34 -13.93
N MET A 213 -30.57 -19.59 -13.88
CA MET A 213 -30.03 -20.26 -15.08
C MET A 213 -31.06 -20.42 -16.17
N ALA A 214 -32.30 -20.77 -15.82
CA ALA A 214 -33.40 -20.93 -16.76
C ALA A 214 -33.80 -19.61 -17.41
N GLU A 215 -33.79 -18.52 -16.65
CA GLU A 215 -34.02 -17.17 -17.14
C GLU A 215 -32.98 -16.78 -18.18
N ILE A 216 -31.70 -17.00 -17.91
CA ILE A 216 -30.60 -16.74 -18.85
C ILE A 216 -30.75 -17.60 -20.14
N ILE A 217 -31.11 -18.87 -20.01
CA ILE A 217 -31.29 -19.77 -21.14
C ILE A 217 -32.40 -19.27 -22.05
N VAL A 218 -33.51 -18.81 -21.50
CA VAL A 218 -34.64 -18.28 -22.26
C VAL A 218 -34.36 -16.92 -22.87
N GLU A 219 -33.56 -16.09 -22.17
CA GLU A 219 -33.19 -14.75 -22.65
C GLU A 219 -32.17 -14.78 -23.78
N TYR A 220 -31.28 -15.80 -23.81
CA TYR A 220 -30.25 -15.98 -24.83
C TYR A 220 -30.45 -17.29 -25.64
N PRO A 221 -31.56 -17.44 -26.34
CA PRO A 221 -31.88 -18.69 -27.06
C PRO A 221 -30.87 -19.03 -28.16
N GLU A 222 -30.17 -18.05 -28.71
CA GLU A 222 -29.13 -18.25 -29.72
C GLU A 222 -27.92 -19.03 -29.19
N TYR A 223 -27.67 -18.98 -27.89
CA TYR A 223 -26.59 -19.74 -27.24
C TYR A 223 -27.09 -21.05 -26.63
N PHE A 224 -28.33 -21.08 -26.14
CA PHE A 224 -28.81 -22.15 -25.26
C PHE A 224 -30.08 -22.86 -25.73
N SER A 225 -30.43 -22.79 -27.00
CA SER A 225 -31.68 -23.35 -27.55
C SER A 225 -31.96 -24.81 -27.16
N ALA A 226 -30.93 -25.65 -27.12
CA ALA A 226 -31.06 -27.06 -26.72
C ALA A 226 -31.45 -27.24 -25.24
N ARG A 227 -31.25 -26.24 -24.39
CA ARG A 227 -31.56 -26.26 -22.95
C ARG A 227 -32.92 -25.65 -22.59
N ILE A 228 -33.66 -25.07 -23.56
CA ILE A 228 -34.96 -24.44 -23.32
C ILE A 228 -35.96 -25.40 -22.65
N PRO A 229 -36.11 -26.69 -23.06
CA PRO A 229 -37.02 -27.61 -22.36
C PRO A 229 -36.65 -27.83 -20.89
N TRP A 230 -35.36 -27.87 -20.55
CA TRP A 230 -34.90 -27.96 -19.17
C TRP A 230 -35.26 -26.67 -18.41
N ALA A 231 -35.04 -25.50 -19.00
CA ALA A 231 -35.37 -24.20 -18.39
C ALA A 231 -36.84 -24.07 -18.07
N ILE A 232 -37.70 -24.49 -18.98
CA ILE A 232 -39.18 -24.54 -18.77
C ILE A 232 -39.50 -25.37 -17.54
N GLY A 233 -38.98 -26.59 -17.42
CA GLY A 233 -39.24 -27.44 -16.25
C GLY A 233 -38.74 -26.85 -14.92
N ARG A 234 -37.60 -26.16 -14.96
CA ARG A 234 -37.08 -25.47 -13.73
C ARG A 234 -37.95 -24.28 -13.35
N LEU A 235 -38.41 -23.48 -14.32
CA LEU A 235 -39.29 -22.35 -14.07
C LEU A 235 -40.65 -22.78 -13.52
N GLU A 236 -41.25 -23.88 -14.08
CA GLU A 236 -42.48 -24.46 -13.53
C GLU A 236 -42.33 -24.85 -12.06
N GLU A 237 -41.28 -25.61 -11.71
CA GLU A 237 -41.00 -26.02 -10.33
C GLU A 237 -40.69 -24.81 -9.40
N ALA A 238 -39.97 -23.80 -9.90
CA ALA A 238 -39.66 -22.60 -9.16
C ALA A 238 -40.94 -21.81 -8.85
N ILE A 239 -41.83 -21.61 -9.82
CA ILE A 239 -43.09 -20.90 -9.60
C ILE A 239 -43.93 -21.60 -8.56
N ASP A 240 -44.13 -22.93 -8.68
CA ASP A 240 -44.89 -23.70 -7.69
C ASP A 240 -44.31 -23.58 -6.28
N THR A 241 -42.99 -23.62 -6.16
CA THR A 241 -42.29 -23.53 -4.87
C THR A 241 -42.42 -22.12 -4.26
N LEU A 242 -42.20 -21.07 -5.07
CA LEU A 242 -42.25 -19.68 -4.63
C LEU A 242 -43.68 -19.28 -4.27
N GLU A 243 -44.69 -19.66 -5.09
CA GLU A 243 -46.11 -19.42 -4.76
C GLU A 243 -46.52 -20.10 -3.44
N ALA A 244 -46.08 -21.34 -3.19
CA ALA A 244 -46.34 -22.04 -1.93
C ALA A 244 -45.71 -21.36 -0.71
N ARG A 245 -44.67 -20.53 -0.92
CA ARG A 245 -44.00 -19.75 0.11
C ARG A 245 -44.52 -18.32 0.21
N GLY A 246 -45.43 -17.91 -0.66
CA GLY A 246 -45.90 -16.52 -0.76
C GLY A 246 -44.86 -15.55 -1.30
N GLU A 247 -43.88 -16.06 -2.03
CA GLU A 247 -42.82 -15.26 -2.65
C GLU A 247 -43.21 -14.81 -4.05
N ASP A 248 -42.56 -13.72 -4.57
CA ASP A 248 -42.84 -13.19 -5.90
C ASP A 248 -42.42 -14.17 -7.01
N THR A 249 -43.29 -14.30 -8.01
CA THR A 249 -43.08 -15.18 -9.15
C THR A 249 -43.16 -14.47 -10.50
N ASN A 250 -43.27 -13.15 -10.54
CA ASN A 250 -43.61 -12.40 -11.77
C ASN A 250 -42.54 -12.59 -12.85
N ASP A 251 -41.25 -12.47 -12.50
CA ASP A 251 -40.14 -12.67 -13.44
C ASP A 251 -40.10 -14.10 -13.99
N ALA A 252 -40.23 -15.09 -13.10
CA ALA A 252 -40.24 -16.50 -13.50
C ALA A 252 -41.44 -16.84 -14.39
N MET A 253 -42.63 -16.33 -14.06
CA MET A 253 -43.85 -16.51 -14.88
C MET A 253 -43.69 -15.86 -16.24
N PHE A 254 -43.18 -14.65 -16.33
CA PHE A 254 -42.98 -13.96 -17.58
C PHE A 254 -41.98 -14.71 -18.45
N THR A 255 -40.86 -15.15 -17.88
CA THR A 255 -39.84 -15.92 -18.59
C THR A 255 -40.33 -17.28 -19.02
N LEU A 256 -41.11 -17.96 -18.18
CA LEU A 256 -41.79 -19.21 -18.57
C LEU A 256 -42.71 -18.99 -19.78
N GLY A 257 -43.45 -17.87 -19.79
CA GLY A 257 -44.28 -17.49 -20.91
C GLY A 257 -43.49 -17.32 -22.21
N LYS A 258 -42.32 -16.69 -22.17
CA LYS A 258 -41.37 -16.61 -23.32
C LYS A 258 -40.90 -18.01 -23.75
N GLY A 259 -40.53 -18.87 -22.80
CA GLY A 259 -40.11 -20.25 -23.07
C GLY A 259 -41.23 -21.07 -23.76
N TYR A 260 -42.48 -20.93 -23.33
CA TYR A 260 -43.62 -21.55 -23.98
C TYR A 260 -43.85 -21.03 -25.42
N ALA A 261 -43.70 -19.73 -25.62
CA ALA A 261 -43.80 -19.17 -26.97
C ALA A 261 -42.77 -19.77 -27.93
N MET A 262 -41.54 -19.98 -27.46
CA MET A 262 -40.45 -20.59 -28.24
C MET A 262 -40.66 -22.08 -28.53
N THR A 263 -41.49 -22.77 -27.77
CA THR A 263 -41.72 -24.23 -27.89
C THR A 263 -43.07 -24.60 -28.46
N GLY A 264 -43.76 -23.67 -29.12
CA GLY A 264 -45.03 -23.91 -29.81
C GLY A 264 -46.27 -23.81 -28.90
N ARG A 265 -46.11 -23.44 -27.64
CA ARG A 265 -47.20 -23.16 -26.67
C ARG A 265 -47.52 -21.66 -26.59
N GLY A 266 -47.52 -20.96 -27.75
CA GLY A 266 -47.57 -19.49 -27.81
C GLY A 266 -48.75 -18.86 -27.10
N GLN A 267 -49.97 -19.36 -27.24
CA GLN A 267 -51.15 -18.84 -26.56
C GLN A 267 -51.10 -19.01 -25.04
N GLU A 268 -50.49 -20.07 -24.56
CA GLU A 268 -50.28 -20.32 -23.15
C GLU A 268 -49.20 -19.41 -22.59
N GLY A 269 -48.14 -19.21 -23.37
CA GLY A 269 -47.08 -18.26 -23.06
C GLY A 269 -47.62 -16.82 -22.94
N ILE A 270 -48.43 -16.37 -23.89
CA ILE A 270 -49.05 -15.04 -23.85
C ILE A 270 -49.87 -14.85 -22.58
N ARG A 271 -50.71 -15.84 -22.22
CA ARG A 271 -51.49 -15.73 -20.96
C ARG A 271 -50.65 -15.60 -19.69
N LEU A 272 -49.52 -16.29 -19.64
CA LEU A 272 -48.58 -16.16 -18.51
C LEU A 272 -47.92 -14.77 -18.45
N MET A 273 -47.49 -14.27 -19.61
CA MET A 273 -46.88 -12.95 -19.74
C MET A 273 -47.88 -11.83 -19.40
N GLU A 274 -49.13 -11.94 -19.83
CA GLU A 274 -50.20 -11.02 -19.47
C GLU A 274 -50.46 -11.01 -17.94
N ARG A 275 -50.53 -12.20 -17.32
CA ARG A 275 -50.65 -12.29 -15.86
C ARG A 275 -49.50 -11.65 -15.08
N ALA A 276 -48.28 -11.86 -15.53
CA ALA A 276 -47.10 -11.24 -14.92
C ALA A 276 -47.16 -9.71 -15.04
N MET A 277 -47.52 -9.20 -16.23
CA MET A 277 -47.71 -7.77 -16.46
C MET A 277 -48.79 -7.18 -15.55
N ASP A 278 -49.93 -7.85 -15.41
CA ASP A 278 -51.02 -7.38 -14.56
C ASP A 278 -50.61 -7.32 -13.08
N ARG A 279 -49.80 -8.27 -12.60
CA ARG A 279 -49.25 -8.24 -11.23
C ARG A 279 -48.28 -7.06 -11.08
N TRP A 280 -47.34 -6.84 -12.01
CA TRP A 280 -46.46 -5.68 -11.97
C TRP A 280 -47.18 -4.34 -11.99
N LYS A 281 -48.29 -4.24 -12.77
CA LYS A 281 -49.15 -3.07 -12.75
C LYS A 281 -49.82 -2.86 -11.40
N ALA A 282 -50.25 -3.93 -10.73
CA ALA A 282 -50.89 -3.87 -9.41
C ALA A 282 -49.89 -3.51 -8.30
N GLU A 283 -48.62 -3.75 -8.51
CA GLU A 283 -47.52 -3.45 -7.57
C GLU A 283 -46.86 -2.08 -7.87
N ASP A 284 -47.41 -1.29 -8.82
CA ASP A 284 -46.83 -0.02 -9.29
C ASP A 284 -45.37 -0.19 -9.80
N ASP A 285 -45.01 -1.40 -10.30
CA ASP A 285 -43.72 -1.66 -10.93
C ASP A 285 -43.76 -1.24 -12.42
N ASP A 286 -43.48 0.02 -12.68
CA ASP A 286 -43.45 0.61 -14.00
C ASP A 286 -42.42 -0.08 -14.92
N GLU A 287 -41.24 -0.44 -14.38
CA GLU A 287 -40.18 -1.08 -15.18
C GLU A 287 -40.56 -2.51 -15.57
N GLY A 288 -41.13 -3.28 -14.64
CA GLY A 288 -41.69 -4.58 -14.85
C GLY A 288 -42.78 -4.57 -15.92
N THR A 289 -43.65 -3.63 -15.76
CA THR A 289 -44.76 -3.41 -16.71
C THR A 289 -44.21 -3.11 -18.10
N LEU A 290 -43.26 -2.18 -18.23
CA LEU A 290 -42.67 -1.84 -19.56
C LEU A 290 -41.95 -3.03 -20.20
N TYR A 291 -41.20 -3.79 -19.39
CA TYR A 291 -40.53 -5.01 -19.87
C TYR A 291 -41.53 -6.05 -20.34
N ALA A 292 -42.61 -6.26 -19.63
CA ALA A 292 -43.67 -7.17 -20.03
C ALA A 292 -44.34 -6.72 -21.31
N MET A 293 -44.69 -5.44 -21.44
CA MET A 293 -45.23 -4.88 -22.66
C MET A 293 -44.32 -5.16 -23.87
N GLN A 294 -43.02 -4.94 -23.73
CA GLN A 294 -42.05 -5.18 -24.80
C GLN A 294 -42.01 -6.65 -25.26
N GLY A 295 -42.02 -7.58 -24.31
CA GLY A 295 -42.08 -9.02 -24.63
C GLY A 295 -43.41 -9.43 -25.24
N LEU A 296 -44.53 -8.89 -24.76
CA LEU A 296 -45.87 -9.14 -25.28
C LEU A 296 -46.06 -8.59 -26.68
N LEU A 297 -45.50 -7.41 -27.02
CA LEU A 297 -45.54 -6.89 -28.39
C LEU A 297 -44.96 -7.91 -29.38
N ARG A 298 -43.86 -8.55 -29.03
CA ARG A 298 -43.25 -9.59 -29.87
C ARG A 298 -44.09 -10.84 -29.89
N ALA A 299 -44.58 -11.29 -28.77
CA ALA A 299 -45.42 -12.49 -28.67
C ALA A 299 -46.75 -12.34 -29.45
N TYR A 300 -47.41 -11.17 -29.39
CA TYR A 300 -48.61 -10.87 -30.17
C TYR A 300 -48.32 -10.83 -31.67
N ALA A 301 -47.18 -10.24 -32.07
CA ALA A 301 -46.78 -10.22 -33.46
C ALA A 301 -46.58 -11.65 -34.02
N ASP A 302 -45.86 -12.49 -33.28
CA ASP A 302 -45.56 -13.88 -33.67
C ASP A 302 -46.83 -14.75 -33.66
N ALA A 303 -47.81 -14.45 -32.81
CA ALA A 303 -49.09 -15.13 -32.76
C ALA A 303 -50.14 -14.59 -33.74
N GLY A 304 -49.89 -13.48 -34.44
CA GLY A 304 -50.82 -12.82 -35.36
C GLY A 304 -51.97 -12.09 -34.67
N GLU A 305 -51.81 -11.75 -33.40
CA GLU A 305 -52.83 -11.03 -32.59
C GLU A 305 -52.72 -9.51 -32.78
N TYR A 306 -52.90 -9.03 -33.99
CA TYR A 306 -52.63 -7.64 -34.40
C TYR A 306 -53.45 -6.58 -33.67
N THR A 307 -54.68 -6.93 -33.21
CA THR A 307 -55.51 -6.00 -32.43
C THR A 307 -54.91 -5.74 -31.06
N LYS A 308 -54.45 -6.78 -30.37
CA LYS A 308 -53.75 -6.64 -29.09
C LYS A 308 -52.41 -5.96 -29.26
N LEU A 309 -51.67 -6.29 -30.35
CA LEU A 309 -50.41 -5.64 -30.68
C LEU A 309 -50.56 -4.13 -30.82
N ALA A 310 -51.59 -3.66 -31.58
CA ALA A 310 -51.81 -2.22 -31.79
C ALA A 310 -52.16 -1.49 -30.47
N GLY A 311 -53.06 -2.05 -29.65
CA GLY A 311 -53.41 -1.45 -28.34
C GLY A 311 -52.24 -1.41 -27.39
N MET A 312 -51.46 -2.48 -27.31
CA MET A 312 -50.26 -2.55 -26.45
C MET A 312 -49.17 -1.58 -26.90
N PHE A 313 -49.04 -1.33 -28.22
CA PHE A 313 -48.03 -0.44 -28.75
C PHE A 313 -48.25 1.01 -28.29
N ASP A 314 -49.50 1.49 -28.30
CA ASP A 314 -49.85 2.83 -27.81
C ASP A 314 -49.55 2.98 -26.32
N GLU A 315 -49.90 1.96 -25.49
CA GLU A 315 -49.58 1.95 -24.06
C GLU A 315 -48.09 1.92 -23.80
N TYR A 316 -47.35 1.10 -24.54
CA TYR A 316 -45.89 0.98 -24.44
C TYR A 316 -45.18 2.28 -24.78
N ASP A 317 -45.58 2.98 -25.86
CA ASP A 317 -44.93 4.21 -26.29
C ASP A 317 -45.10 5.30 -25.26
N ALA A 318 -46.30 5.42 -24.65
CA ALA A 318 -46.58 6.38 -23.57
C ALA A 318 -45.77 6.05 -22.28
N ALA A 319 -45.70 4.79 -21.87
CA ALA A 319 -44.97 4.35 -20.69
C ALA A 319 -43.45 4.51 -20.87
N ARG A 320 -42.95 4.16 -22.05
CA ARG A 320 -41.51 4.25 -22.38
C ARG A 320 -40.96 5.68 -22.23
N ASP A 321 -41.68 6.69 -22.72
CA ASP A 321 -41.24 8.07 -22.67
C ASP A 321 -41.11 8.55 -21.20
N THR A 322 -42.05 8.14 -20.33
CA THR A 322 -42.00 8.46 -18.90
C THR A 322 -40.77 7.81 -18.22
N ILE A 323 -40.51 6.55 -18.54
CA ILE A 323 -39.39 5.80 -17.93
C ILE A 323 -38.04 6.27 -18.49
N LEU A 324 -37.95 6.58 -19.80
CA LEU A 324 -36.73 7.11 -20.38
C LEU A 324 -36.28 8.42 -19.72
N ASP A 325 -37.21 9.29 -19.36
CA ASP A 325 -36.87 10.52 -18.64
C ASP A 325 -36.34 10.23 -17.23
N ARG A 326 -36.93 9.24 -16.53
CA ARG A 326 -36.41 8.74 -15.23
C ARG A 326 -35.00 8.16 -15.39
N GLN A 327 -34.78 7.27 -16.36
CA GLN A 327 -33.47 6.66 -16.64
C GLN A 327 -32.39 7.69 -17.02
N LYS A 328 -32.75 8.77 -17.73
CA LYS A 328 -31.81 9.89 -17.98
C LYS A 328 -31.36 10.53 -16.67
N ILE A 329 -32.28 10.80 -15.75
CA ILE A 329 -31.97 11.36 -14.44
C ILE A 329 -31.05 10.40 -13.66
N GLU A 330 -31.39 9.10 -13.64
CA GLU A 330 -30.60 8.08 -12.97
C GLU A 330 -29.20 7.93 -13.60
N SER A 331 -29.09 8.02 -14.94
CA SER A 331 -27.79 7.98 -15.62
C SER A 331 -26.91 9.18 -15.27
N ILE A 332 -27.50 10.37 -15.08
CA ILE A 332 -26.79 11.59 -14.65
C ILE A 332 -26.32 11.41 -13.21
N VAL A 333 -27.20 10.93 -12.33
CA VAL A 333 -26.84 10.65 -10.91
C VAL A 333 -25.76 9.59 -10.83
N GLY A 334 -25.87 8.53 -11.61
CA GLY A 334 -24.86 7.48 -11.71
C GLY A 334 -23.52 7.98 -12.24
N ALA A 335 -23.55 8.88 -13.23
CA ALA A 335 -22.33 9.53 -13.74
C ALA A 335 -21.68 10.44 -12.68
N GLU A 336 -22.49 11.18 -11.92
CA GLU A 336 -21.99 12.00 -10.81
C GLU A 336 -21.40 11.14 -9.69
N ALA A 337 -22.04 10.03 -9.34
CA ALA A 337 -21.52 9.07 -8.36
C ALA A 337 -20.17 8.48 -8.81
N ARG A 338 -20.03 8.08 -10.10
CA ARG A 338 -18.75 7.64 -10.68
C ARG A 338 -17.67 8.71 -10.56
N TYR A 339 -17.98 9.94 -10.96
CA TYR A 339 -17.03 11.06 -10.89
C TYR A 339 -16.56 11.31 -9.45
N ARG A 340 -17.47 11.30 -8.48
CA ARG A 340 -17.13 11.47 -7.05
C ARG A 340 -16.27 10.32 -6.55
N ALA A 341 -16.57 9.07 -6.95
CA ALA A 341 -15.79 7.89 -6.58
C ALA A 341 -14.36 7.92 -7.16
N GLU A 342 -14.24 8.25 -8.46
CA GLU A 342 -12.92 8.39 -9.12
C GLU A 342 -12.09 9.51 -8.48
N ARG A 343 -12.73 10.62 -8.15
CA ARG A 343 -12.06 11.75 -7.49
C ARG A 343 -11.55 11.36 -6.11
N ARG A 344 -12.36 10.70 -5.29
CA ARG A 344 -11.94 10.21 -3.95
C ARG A 344 -10.81 9.18 -4.06
N LYS A 345 -10.89 8.25 -5.02
CA LYS A 345 -9.82 7.29 -5.29
C LYS A 345 -8.52 8.01 -5.66
N SER A 346 -8.58 8.99 -6.56
CA SER A 346 -7.41 9.81 -6.93
C SER A 346 -6.84 10.59 -5.75
N GLU A 347 -7.69 11.17 -4.89
CA GLU A 347 -7.27 11.88 -3.67
C GLU A 347 -6.63 10.92 -2.65
N ALA A 348 -7.19 9.72 -2.48
CA ALA A 348 -6.64 8.67 -1.61
C ALA A 348 -5.29 8.16 -2.13
N ASP A 349 -5.16 7.90 -3.43
CA ASP A 349 -3.92 7.48 -4.07
C ASP A 349 -2.84 8.56 -3.94
N ALA A 350 -3.21 9.83 -4.12
CA ALA A 350 -2.30 10.97 -3.93
C ALA A 350 -1.83 11.09 -2.48
N LEU A 351 -2.73 10.87 -1.51
CA LEU A 351 -2.39 10.86 -0.09
C LEU A 351 -1.49 9.68 0.28
N ALA A 352 -1.78 8.48 -0.23
CA ALA A 352 -0.95 7.29 -0.06
C ALA A 352 0.46 7.49 -0.63
N ALA A 353 0.56 8.10 -1.82
CA ALA A 353 1.85 8.47 -2.42
C ALA A 353 2.62 9.47 -1.55
N LYS A 354 1.97 10.51 -1.01
CA LYS A 354 2.57 11.48 -0.10
C LYS A 354 3.07 10.81 1.19
N LEU A 355 2.28 9.91 1.77
CA LEU A 355 2.67 9.14 2.97
C LEU A 355 3.87 8.23 2.68
N GLN A 356 3.92 7.60 1.52
CA GLN A 356 5.04 6.76 1.11
C GLN A 356 6.32 7.58 0.92
N ILE A 357 6.23 8.76 0.29
CA ILE A 357 7.34 9.70 0.16
C ILE A 357 7.81 10.16 1.55
N SER A 358 6.90 10.55 2.43
CA SER A 358 7.20 10.96 3.80
C SER A 358 7.91 9.85 4.59
N ARG A 359 7.43 8.60 4.51
CA ARG A 359 8.09 7.45 5.16
C ARG A 359 9.50 7.20 4.60
N ARG A 360 9.69 7.34 3.28
CA ARG A 360 11.03 7.21 2.66
C ARG A 360 11.98 8.33 3.11
N THR A 361 11.50 9.58 3.16
CA THR A 361 12.32 10.72 3.60
C THR A 361 12.68 10.62 5.06
N THR A 362 11.77 10.18 5.94
CA THR A 362 12.07 9.94 7.35
C THR A 362 13.08 8.80 7.54
N ALA A 363 12.98 7.73 6.76
CA ALA A 363 13.95 6.63 6.80
C ALA A 363 15.36 7.09 6.34
N ILE A 364 15.44 7.90 5.28
CA ILE A 364 16.71 8.48 4.80
C ILE A 364 17.31 9.41 5.87
N LEU A 365 16.50 10.25 6.50
CA LEU A 365 16.95 11.14 7.58
C LEU A 365 17.48 10.35 8.78
N LEU A 366 16.79 9.29 9.19
CA LEU A 366 17.25 8.42 10.28
C LEU A 366 18.58 7.73 9.94
N LEU A 367 18.76 7.26 8.71
CA LEU A 367 20.03 6.70 8.24
C LEU A 367 21.14 7.75 8.22
N ALA A 368 20.87 8.97 7.79
CA ALA A 368 21.83 10.06 7.79
C ALA A 368 22.26 10.44 9.23
N ILE A 369 21.32 10.49 10.16
CA ILE A 369 21.61 10.74 11.58
C ILE A 369 22.46 9.59 12.16
N ALA A 370 22.13 8.33 11.87
CA ALA A 370 22.90 7.18 12.32
C ALA A 370 24.33 7.21 11.76
N LEU A 371 24.49 7.60 10.49
CA LEU A 371 25.80 7.77 9.86
C LEU A 371 26.60 8.90 10.55
N ALA A 372 25.98 10.05 10.78
CA ALA A 372 26.62 11.17 11.45
C ALA A 372 27.06 10.81 12.89
N LEU A 373 26.22 10.09 13.64
CA LEU A 373 26.55 9.59 14.97
C LEU A 373 27.72 8.60 14.94
N SER A 374 27.75 7.69 13.94
CA SER A 374 28.86 6.75 13.79
C SER A 374 30.17 7.45 13.47
N LEU A 375 30.15 8.47 12.60
CA LEU A 375 31.33 9.30 12.32
C LEU A 375 31.82 10.08 13.54
N LEU A 376 30.92 10.62 14.37
CA LEU A 376 31.25 11.26 15.62
C LEU A 376 31.91 10.29 16.61
N ILE A 377 31.39 9.06 16.72
CA ILE A 377 31.98 8.02 17.58
C ILE A 377 33.37 7.65 17.09
N ILE A 378 33.54 7.45 15.77
CA ILE A 378 34.86 7.17 15.17
C ILE A 378 35.83 8.33 15.44
N GLY A 379 35.38 9.59 15.22
CA GLY A 379 36.18 10.78 15.52
C GLY A 379 36.59 10.87 16.97
N PHE A 380 35.68 10.59 17.91
CA PHE A 380 35.96 10.56 19.35
C PHE A 380 36.98 9.46 19.71
N GLN A 381 36.82 8.26 19.16
CA GLN A 381 37.78 7.16 19.35
C GLN A 381 39.15 7.51 18.79
N TYR A 382 39.20 8.06 17.57
CA TYR A 382 40.45 8.51 16.94
C TYR A 382 41.14 9.58 17.80
N HIS A 383 40.38 10.56 18.29
CA HIS A 383 40.92 11.60 19.18
C HIS A 383 41.46 11.00 20.49
N GLY A 384 40.77 10.00 21.04
CA GLY A 384 41.25 9.24 22.19
C GLY A 384 42.57 8.51 21.95
N VAL A 385 42.70 7.87 20.78
CA VAL A 385 43.95 7.21 20.38
C VAL A 385 45.09 8.22 20.20
N VAL A 386 44.82 9.36 19.55
CA VAL A 386 45.82 10.43 19.36
C VAL A 386 46.26 10.99 20.71
N ARG A 387 45.34 11.24 21.65
CA ARG A 387 45.68 11.69 23.00
C ARG A 387 46.57 10.67 23.74
N ARG A 388 46.23 9.37 23.66
CA ARG A 388 47.03 8.31 24.28
C ARG A 388 48.44 8.26 23.67
N LYS A 389 48.55 8.36 22.34
CA LYS A 389 49.86 8.39 21.64
C LYS A 389 50.70 9.60 22.10
N ARG A 390 50.10 10.81 22.25
CA ARG A 390 50.77 11.98 22.75
C ARG A 390 51.28 11.78 24.20
N GLN A 391 50.43 11.25 25.09
CA GLN A 391 50.82 10.98 26.48
C GLN A 391 51.97 9.95 26.56
N ILE A 392 51.96 8.93 25.70
CA ILE A 392 53.06 7.95 25.62
C ILE A 392 54.34 8.63 25.14
N ALA A 393 54.25 9.47 24.09
CA ALA A 393 55.39 10.20 23.56
C ALA A 393 55.97 11.17 24.60
N GLU A 394 55.12 11.91 25.36
CA GLU A 394 55.55 12.78 26.45
C GLU A 394 56.25 12.02 27.57
N LYS A 395 55.71 10.86 27.96
CA LYS A 395 56.33 9.98 28.94
C LYS A 395 57.69 9.43 28.47
N ASN A 396 57.76 9.02 27.20
CA ASN A 396 59.02 8.55 26.64
C ASN A 396 60.06 9.66 26.51
N LEU A 397 59.64 10.89 26.18
CA LEU A 397 60.51 12.06 26.15
C LEU A 397 61.04 12.40 27.58
N ALA A 398 60.14 12.39 28.59
CA ALA A 398 60.53 12.60 29.96
C ALA A 398 61.56 11.56 30.45
N LEU A 399 61.32 10.29 30.09
CA LEU A 399 62.23 9.18 30.42
C LEU A 399 63.61 9.32 29.73
N MET A 400 63.62 9.81 28.47
CA MET A 400 64.88 10.09 27.73
C MET A 400 65.63 11.27 28.34
N LEU A 401 64.91 12.33 28.76
CA LEU A 401 65.52 13.49 29.44
C LEU A 401 66.12 13.08 30.74
N ASP A 402 65.42 12.29 31.57
CA ASP A 402 65.92 11.76 32.83
C ASP A 402 67.16 10.90 32.62
N ARG A 403 67.13 10.01 31.60
CA ARG A 403 68.30 9.19 31.25
C ARG A 403 69.51 10.04 30.77
N GLN A 404 69.20 11.11 30.01
CA GLN A 404 70.24 12.04 29.54
C GLN A 404 70.85 12.83 30.70
N GLN A 405 70.03 13.25 31.71
CA GLN A 405 70.55 13.89 32.93
C GLN A 405 71.41 12.93 33.74
N HIS A 406 71.01 11.65 33.87
CA HIS A 406 71.77 10.61 34.54
C HIS A 406 73.10 10.37 33.84
N LEU A 407 73.11 10.26 32.50
CA LEU A 407 74.31 10.12 31.67
C LEU A 407 75.22 11.32 31.80
N ASN A 408 74.68 12.55 31.79
CA ASN A 408 75.47 13.78 31.99
C ASN A 408 76.09 13.84 33.39
N ALA A 409 75.35 13.42 34.40
CA ALA A 409 75.88 13.34 35.77
C ALA A 409 77.00 12.27 35.89
N GLU A 410 76.89 11.17 35.17
CA GLU A 410 77.90 10.13 35.11
C GLU A 410 79.14 10.57 34.31
N ILE A 411 78.94 11.33 33.22
CA ILE A 411 80.02 11.97 32.45
C ILE A 411 80.75 13.03 33.33
N GLU A 412 80.04 13.83 34.10
CA GLU A 412 80.65 14.77 35.03
C GLU A 412 81.50 14.05 36.06
N ARG A 413 81.00 12.94 36.66
CA ARG A 413 81.77 12.12 37.63
C ARG A 413 83.04 11.53 36.96
N VAL A 414 82.90 10.98 35.77
CA VAL A 414 84.02 10.41 35.02
C VAL A 414 85.03 11.54 34.64
N ASN A 415 84.55 12.72 34.27
CA ASN A 415 85.40 13.88 33.99
C ASN A 415 86.11 14.37 35.22
N ASP A 416 85.48 14.37 36.37
CA ASP A 416 86.10 14.70 37.65
C ASP A 416 87.13 13.64 38.08
N GLU A 417 86.85 12.38 37.86
CA GLU A 417 87.82 11.28 38.10
C GLU A 417 88.99 11.35 37.11
N LEU A 418 88.79 11.71 35.79
CA LEU A 418 89.85 11.92 34.82
C LEU A 418 90.67 13.19 35.06
N ALA A 419 90.07 14.24 35.65
CA ALA A 419 90.78 15.44 35.99
C ALA A 419 91.78 15.21 37.19
N GLN A 420 91.52 14.14 37.93
CA GLN A 420 92.43 13.68 38.97
C GLN A 420 93.52 12.73 38.49
N SER A 421 93.37 12.13 37.34
CA SER A 421 94.35 11.27 36.65
C SER A 421 95.17 12.08 35.65
N ARG A 422 96.47 12.14 35.79
CA ARG A 422 97.45 12.93 35.01
C ARG A 422 97.74 12.36 33.63
N ASP A 423 96.74 11.93 32.81
CA ASP A 423 97.00 11.38 31.51
C ASP A 423 96.19 12.13 30.43
N LYS A 424 96.81 13.08 29.74
CA LYS A 424 96.23 13.98 28.78
C LYS A 424 95.77 13.27 27.47
N ASP A 425 96.30 12.10 27.15
CA ASP A 425 95.99 11.38 25.91
C ASP A 425 94.62 10.65 25.96
N VAL A 426 94.20 10.24 27.15
CA VAL A 426 92.91 9.57 27.36
C VAL A 426 91.72 10.56 27.23
N VAL A 427 91.95 11.81 27.65
CA VAL A 427 90.90 12.86 27.57
C VAL A 427 90.61 13.27 26.13
N GLU A 428 91.62 13.24 25.22
CA GLU A 428 91.43 13.59 23.83
C GLU A 428 90.72 12.48 23.03
N GLN A 429 90.94 11.24 23.43
CA GLN A 429 90.25 10.09 22.81
C GLN A 429 88.78 9.97 23.22
N VAL A 430 88.43 10.30 24.43
CA VAL A 430 87.05 10.35 24.94
C VAL A 430 86.26 11.51 24.32
N LYS A 431 86.91 12.67 24.09
CA LYS A 431 86.26 13.80 23.38
C LYS A 431 85.89 13.49 21.91
N ARG A 432 86.59 12.58 21.20
CA ARG A 432 86.26 12.15 19.84
C ARG A 432 85.07 11.20 19.78
N ILE A 433 84.83 10.46 20.84
CA ILE A 433 83.68 9.51 20.91
C ILE A 433 82.34 10.20 21.28
N LEU A 434 82.43 11.37 21.99
CA LEU A 434 81.29 12.09 22.51
C LEU A 434 80.74 13.22 21.58
N ASN A 435 81.34 13.47 20.42
CA ASN A 435 80.74 14.41 19.42
C ASN A 435 79.63 13.72 18.64
N PRO A 436 78.37 14.23 18.63
CA PRO A 436 77.32 13.70 17.76
C PRO A 436 77.73 13.89 16.31
N SER A 437 78.21 12.82 15.70
CA SER A 437 78.69 12.80 14.33
C SER A 437 77.59 13.24 13.35
N ALA A 438 77.97 14.11 12.42
CA ALA A 438 77.22 14.49 11.27
C ALA A 438 76.57 13.26 10.58
N LEU A 439 75.37 13.46 10.01
CA LEU A 439 74.70 12.46 9.18
C LEU A 439 75.58 12.07 7.99
N THR A 440 76.47 11.09 8.19
CA THR A 440 77.39 10.57 7.15
C THR A 440 77.40 9.05 7.18
N GLY A 441 77.52 8.42 6.02
CA GLY A 441 77.64 6.98 5.90
C GLY A 441 76.35 6.21 6.26
N GLU A 442 76.46 5.30 7.21
CA GLU A 442 75.39 4.42 7.65
C GLU A 442 74.22 5.20 8.33
N ALA A 443 74.55 6.24 9.09
CA ALA A 443 73.56 7.09 9.74
C ALA A 443 72.68 7.88 8.73
N GLU A 444 73.26 8.29 7.60
CA GLU A 444 72.48 8.92 6.50
C GLU A 444 71.54 7.94 5.86
N GLN A 445 71.94 6.70 5.61
CA GLN A 445 71.09 5.67 5.00
C GLN A 445 69.93 5.29 5.92
N ASP A 446 70.18 5.17 7.22
CA ASP A 446 69.14 4.89 8.21
C ASP A 446 68.14 6.02 8.30
N PHE A 447 68.60 7.28 8.30
CA PHE A 447 67.76 8.45 8.23
C PHE A 447 66.88 8.45 6.97
N ARG A 448 67.45 8.19 5.79
CA ARG A 448 66.69 8.12 4.51
C ARG A 448 65.62 7.03 4.55
N ARG A 449 65.95 5.85 5.11
CA ARG A 449 64.96 4.74 5.27
C ARG A 449 63.84 5.10 6.23
N ALA A 450 64.16 5.66 7.33
CA ALA A 450 63.18 6.09 8.33
C ALA A 450 62.25 7.19 7.77
N PHE A 451 62.84 8.18 7.10
CA PHE A 451 62.05 9.25 6.47
C PHE A 451 61.11 8.72 5.37
N ALA A 452 61.58 7.83 4.49
CA ALA A 452 60.76 7.25 3.45
C ALA A 452 59.62 6.38 4.01
N SER A 453 59.82 5.74 5.16
CA SER A 453 58.76 4.99 5.86
C SER A 453 57.68 5.91 6.46
N LEU A 454 58.08 7.09 6.95
CA LEU A 454 57.15 8.04 7.55
C LEU A 454 56.44 8.93 6.52
N HIS A 455 57.11 9.22 5.40
CA HIS A 455 56.66 10.11 4.34
C HIS A 455 56.79 9.44 2.94
N PRO A 456 56.03 8.36 2.65
CA PRO A 456 56.26 7.52 1.47
C PRO A 456 56.04 8.24 0.13
N HIS A 457 55.18 9.26 0.14
CA HIS A 457 54.85 10.02 -1.08
C HIS A 457 55.79 11.18 -1.34
N PHE A 458 56.39 11.77 -0.33
CA PHE A 458 57.21 12.99 -0.42
C PHE A 458 58.38 12.86 -1.44
N LEU A 459 59.21 11.84 -1.27
CA LEU A 459 60.35 11.64 -2.18
C LEU A 459 59.92 11.20 -3.59
N THR A 460 58.85 10.40 -3.68
CA THR A 460 58.35 9.93 -4.98
C THR A 460 57.83 11.09 -5.81
N GLU A 461 57.06 11.98 -5.22
CA GLU A 461 56.52 13.15 -5.88
C GLU A 461 57.61 14.21 -6.15
N LEU A 462 58.50 14.42 -5.20
CA LEU A 462 59.59 15.34 -5.39
C LEU A 462 60.52 14.96 -6.57
N ARG A 463 60.84 13.66 -6.73
CA ARG A 463 61.60 13.11 -7.84
C ARG A 463 60.86 13.15 -9.18
N ALA A 464 59.55 12.91 -9.14
CA ALA A 464 58.72 12.93 -10.34
C ALA A 464 58.64 14.35 -10.93
N GLU A 465 58.54 15.35 -10.09
CA GLU A 465 58.37 16.73 -10.52
C GLU A 465 59.71 17.46 -10.76
N PHE A 466 60.76 17.09 -9.98
CA PHE A 466 62.07 17.73 -10.07
C PHE A 466 63.22 16.71 -10.22
N PRO A 467 63.33 16.06 -11.39
CA PRO A 467 64.31 14.99 -11.61
C PRO A 467 65.75 15.46 -11.59
N GLU A 468 66.01 16.77 -11.59
CA GLU A 468 67.36 17.35 -11.51
C GLU A 468 67.95 17.43 -10.09
N LEU A 469 67.14 17.08 -9.07
CA LEU A 469 67.62 17.05 -7.69
C LEU A 469 68.62 15.90 -7.48
N THR A 470 69.76 16.21 -6.87
CA THR A 470 70.74 15.17 -6.51
C THR A 470 70.36 14.54 -5.17
N ALA A 471 70.93 13.37 -4.86
CA ALA A 471 70.69 12.71 -3.56
C ALA A 471 71.00 13.63 -2.37
N ASN A 472 72.01 14.48 -2.47
CA ASN A 472 72.32 15.47 -1.42
C ASN A 472 71.29 16.61 -1.36
N ASP A 473 70.74 17.03 -2.51
CA ASP A 473 69.68 18.03 -2.52
C ASP A 473 68.39 17.45 -1.86
N GLU A 474 68.06 16.17 -2.16
CA GLU A 474 66.96 15.45 -1.53
C GLU A 474 67.14 15.37 0.00
N LEU A 475 68.35 15.08 0.46
CA LEU A 475 68.62 15.03 1.92
C LEU A 475 68.36 16.38 2.58
N VAL A 476 68.81 17.48 1.94
CA VAL A 476 68.51 18.83 2.46
C VAL A 476 67.02 19.12 2.42
N CYS A 477 66.30 18.71 1.36
CA CYS A 477 64.84 18.86 1.28
C CYS A 477 64.11 18.10 2.40
N MET A 478 64.56 16.87 2.72
CA MET A 478 63.99 16.09 3.82
C MET A 478 64.18 16.79 5.19
N LEU A 479 65.37 17.36 5.42
CA LEU A 479 65.66 18.08 6.66
C LEU A 479 64.84 19.38 6.77
N ILE A 480 64.67 20.11 5.66
CA ILE A 480 63.78 21.29 5.58
C ILE A 480 62.32 20.89 5.87
N TYR A 481 61.86 19.80 5.25
CA TYR A 481 60.50 19.29 5.44
C TYR A 481 60.20 18.97 6.91
N LEU A 482 61.22 18.42 7.63
CA LEU A 482 61.14 18.17 9.09
C LEU A 482 61.21 19.43 9.93
N GLY A 483 61.37 20.60 9.34
CA GLY A 483 61.31 21.87 10.06
C GLY A 483 62.67 22.39 10.52
N MET A 484 63.79 21.77 10.11
CA MET A 484 65.12 22.17 10.52
C MET A 484 65.55 23.49 9.89
N ASN A 485 66.11 24.39 10.66
CA ASN A 485 66.66 25.65 10.21
C ASN A 485 68.08 25.46 9.58
N THR A 486 68.66 26.52 9.00
CA THR A 486 69.94 26.44 8.32
C THR A 486 71.11 26.02 9.24
N ASP A 487 71.06 26.42 10.51
CA ASP A 487 72.13 26.08 11.47
C ASP A 487 72.03 24.61 11.90
N GLU A 488 70.80 24.12 12.11
CA GLU A 488 70.52 22.71 12.41
C GLU A 488 70.94 21.80 11.26
N ILE A 489 70.59 22.19 10.02
CA ILE A 489 71.00 21.45 8.83
C ILE A 489 72.51 21.42 8.67
N SER A 490 73.20 22.56 8.92
CA SER A 490 74.66 22.63 8.87
C SER A 490 75.34 21.70 9.89
N LEU A 491 74.79 21.66 11.07
CA LEU A 491 75.27 20.78 12.15
C LEU A 491 75.01 19.30 11.83
N SER A 492 73.81 18.99 11.36
CA SER A 492 73.42 17.62 10.99
C SER A 492 74.17 17.04 9.82
N LEU A 493 74.56 17.86 8.87
CA LEU A 493 75.33 17.42 7.66
C LEU A 493 76.84 17.57 7.86
N GLY A 494 77.31 18.14 8.97
CA GLY A 494 78.72 18.38 9.19
C GLY A 494 79.36 19.36 8.21
N ILE A 495 78.59 20.28 7.63
CA ILE A 495 79.01 21.25 6.63
C ILE A 495 78.90 22.68 7.14
N SER A 496 79.63 23.60 6.56
CA SER A 496 79.57 25.00 6.98
C SER A 496 78.25 25.67 6.61
N ARG A 497 77.80 26.64 7.41
CA ARG A 497 76.58 27.43 7.16
C ARG A 497 76.58 28.07 5.74
N PRO A 498 77.70 28.63 5.22
CA PRO A 498 77.76 29.08 3.80
C PRO A 498 77.49 27.96 2.80
N SER A 499 77.99 26.72 3.06
CA SER A 499 77.72 25.54 2.23
C SER A 499 76.27 25.14 2.24
N THR A 500 75.62 25.17 3.38
CA THR A 500 74.16 24.92 3.52
C THR A 500 73.34 25.98 2.79
N ASN A 501 73.69 27.25 2.91
CA ASN A 501 73.05 28.33 2.15
C ASN A 501 73.21 28.14 0.63
N SER A 502 74.39 27.73 0.17
CA SER A 502 74.64 27.44 -1.23
C SER A 502 73.82 26.24 -1.71
N ALA A 503 73.63 25.21 -0.87
CA ALA A 503 72.77 24.07 -1.20
C ALA A 503 71.30 24.50 -1.32
N ARG A 504 70.80 25.28 -0.36
CA ARG A 504 69.43 25.84 -0.37
C ARG A 504 69.20 26.74 -1.58
N TYR A 505 70.18 27.53 -1.99
CA TYR A 505 70.09 28.35 -3.19
C TYR A 505 70.02 27.49 -4.49
N ARG A 506 70.85 26.44 -4.58
CA ARG A 506 70.81 25.48 -5.73
C ARG A 506 69.47 24.77 -5.80
N ILE A 507 68.98 24.29 -4.68
CA ILE A 507 67.67 23.63 -4.59
C ILE A 507 66.58 24.58 -5.08
N ARG A 508 66.56 25.82 -4.57
CA ARG A 508 65.62 26.84 -5.04
C ARG A 508 65.60 27.02 -6.55
N LYS A 509 66.78 27.04 -7.16
CA LYS A 509 66.96 27.19 -8.60
C LYS A 509 66.42 25.95 -9.37
N LYS A 510 66.70 24.76 -8.86
CA LYS A 510 66.22 23.50 -9.43
C LYS A 510 64.68 23.32 -9.27
N LEU A 511 64.11 23.83 -8.22
CA LEU A 511 62.66 23.86 -7.99
C LEU A 511 61.97 25.01 -8.75
N SER A 512 62.73 25.82 -9.51
CA SER A 512 62.20 26.97 -10.27
C SER A 512 61.40 27.98 -9.41
N LEU A 513 61.80 28.14 -8.15
CA LEU A 513 61.09 29.01 -7.21
C LEU A 513 61.48 30.49 -7.44
N PRO A 514 60.47 31.41 -7.50
CA PRO A 514 60.71 32.86 -7.55
C PRO A 514 61.53 33.35 -6.35
N ARG A 515 62.20 34.50 -6.51
CA ARG A 515 63.07 35.05 -5.45
C ARG A 515 62.31 35.35 -4.15
N GLU A 516 61.04 35.64 -4.22
CA GLU A 516 60.15 36.00 -3.10
C GLU A 516 59.49 34.81 -2.40
N SER A 517 59.56 33.61 -2.99
CA SER A 517 58.94 32.40 -2.40
C SER A 517 59.87 31.80 -1.35
N ASP A 518 59.30 31.45 -0.20
CA ASP A 518 60.02 30.76 0.87
C ASP A 518 60.16 29.25 0.56
N LEU A 519 61.40 28.76 0.51
CA LEU A 519 61.73 27.35 0.23
C LEU A 519 61.15 26.41 1.29
N ASP A 520 61.19 26.84 2.55
CA ASP A 520 60.78 26.03 3.69
C ASP A 520 59.24 25.85 3.67
N SER A 521 58.52 26.94 3.44
CA SER A 521 57.06 26.93 3.30
C SER A 521 56.64 26.10 2.06
N PHE A 522 57.33 26.21 0.94
CA PHE A 522 57.04 25.44 -0.24
C PHE A 522 57.19 23.93 -0.03
N LEU A 523 58.26 23.48 0.61
CA LEU A 523 58.49 22.06 0.86
C LEU A 523 57.53 21.48 1.92
N ARG A 524 57.11 22.29 2.89
CA ARG A 524 56.19 21.85 3.95
C ARG A 524 54.73 21.85 3.54
N SER A 525 54.34 22.75 2.63
CA SER A 525 52.93 22.87 2.20
C SER A 525 52.49 21.78 1.22
N ARG A 526 53.40 20.99 0.67
CA ARG A 526 53.10 19.97 -0.31
C ARG A 526 52.36 18.74 0.21
N HIS A 527 52.30 18.55 1.51
CA HIS A 527 51.67 17.38 2.14
C HIS A 527 51.03 17.72 3.50
N ALA A 528 50.39 18.90 3.61
CA ALA A 528 49.49 19.22 4.73
C ALA A 528 48.09 18.65 4.47
#